data_7c6cbeddc6a3aacc24e8f9466c16b8a6
#
_entry.id   7c6cbeddc6a3aacc24e8f9466c16b8a6
#
_cell.length_a   1.000
_cell.length_b   1.000
_cell.length_c   1.000
_cell.angle_alpha   90.00
_cell.angle_beta   90.00
_cell.angle_gamma   90.00
#
_symmetry.space_group_name_H-M   'P 1'
#
loop_
_entity.id
_entity.type
_entity.pdbx_description
1 polymer ?
#
loop_
_entity_poly.entity_id
_entity_poly.type
_entity_poly.pdbx_seq_one_letter_code
_entity_poly.pdbx_strand_id
1 'polypeptide(L)'
;MSLNLHCAVRQVIPAINSDITGYWYQSKGSVQSSTGRQQPTYNLPITVQCQVQPPSGRDLKFVDYLQLQGVIRTVWMFSDPQSIVRVNQTGNDLLMFPQWTGAPNDVWMIATMDESWAVVNNGWSKVYAVLQTDRAYSVTDSNGLLVLDSDGIIVRQS
;
A
#
# COMPACT_ATOMS: atom_id res chain seq x y z
N MET A 1 -33.70 -10.78 5.70
CA MET A 1 -32.83 -9.72 5.18
C MET A 1 -31.67 -9.57 6.16
N SER A 2 -30.47 -9.92 5.73
CA SER A 2 -29.25 -9.71 6.54
C SER A 2 -28.89 -8.22 6.43
N LEU A 3 -28.91 -7.52 7.56
CA LEU A 3 -28.49 -6.13 7.62
C LEU A 3 -26.96 -6.09 7.42
N ASN A 4 -26.50 -5.64 6.27
CA ASN A 4 -25.07 -5.47 6.04
C ASN A 4 -24.61 -4.17 6.72
N LEU A 5 -24.27 -4.28 8.00
CA LEU A 5 -23.83 -3.17 8.84
C LEU A 5 -22.62 -2.43 8.24
N HIS A 6 -21.77 -3.14 7.51
CA HIS A 6 -20.63 -2.59 6.79
C HIS A 6 -21.03 -1.58 5.72
N CYS A 7 -22.09 -1.87 4.93
CA CYS A 7 -22.60 -0.93 3.94
C CYS A 7 -23.19 0.33 4.58
N ALA A 8 -23.88 0.19 5.70
CA ALA A 8 -24.49 1.34 6.40
C ALA A 8 -23.43 2.27 7.01
N VAL A 9 -22.41 1.69 7.66
CA VAL A 9 -21.30 2.46 8.25
C VAL A 9 -20.47 3.14 7.16
N ARG A 10 -20.25 2.49 6.03
CA ARG A 10 -19.50 3.05 4.90
C ARG A 10 -20.13 4.31 4.27
N GLN A 11 -21.45 4.47 4.37
CA GLN A 11 -22.13 5.68 3.87
C GLN A 11 -21.87 6.91 4.74
N VAL A 12 -21.54 6.73 6.02
CA VAL A 12 -21.32 7.82 6.98
C VAL A 12 -19.83 8.19 7.10
N ILE A 13 -18.93 7.22 6.98
CA ILE A 13 -17.48 7.45 7.14
C ILE A 13 -16.90 8.44 6.14
N PRO A 14 -17.27 8.46 4.83
CA PRO A 14 -16.74 9.43 3.87
C PRO A 14 -17.05 10.89 4.18
N ALA A 15 -18.07 11.13 4.99
CA ALA A 15 -18.40 12.50 5.46
C ALA A 15 -17.36 13.02 6.48
N ILE A 16 -16.63 12.11 7.14
CA ILE A 16 -15.64 12.44 8.17
C ILE A 16 -14.21 12.26 7.63
N ASN A 17 -13.99 11.21 6.84
CA ASN A 17 -12.71 10.90 6.20
C ASN A 17 -12.97 10.41 4.78
N SER A 18 -12.74 11.28 3.81
CA SER A 18 -13.01 10.98 2.40
C SER A 18 -12.11 9.88 1.88
N ASP A 19 -12.69 8.99 1.06
CA ASP A 19 -11.92 8.03 0.30
C ASP A 19 -10.97 8.78 -0.65
N ILE A 20 -9.75 8.31 -0.74
CA ILE A 20 -8.79 8.77 -1.73
C ILE A 20 -8.51 7.65 -2.74
N THR A 21 -8.20 8.05 -3.96
CA THR A 21 -7.73 7.11 -4.97
C THR A 21 -6.26 6.81 -4.74
N GLY A 22 -5.95 5.53 -4.54
CA GLY A 22 -4.59 5.03 -4.47
C GLY A 22 -4.29 4.09 -5.64
N TYR A 23 -3.02 3.78 -5.82
CA TYR A 23 -2.54 2.82 -6.81
C TYR A 23 -1.76 1.73 -6.10
N TRP A 24 -2.21 0.51 -6.27
CA TRP A 24 -1.64 -0.65 -5.60
C TRP A 24 -0.80 -1.47 -6.56
N TYR A 25 0.47 -1.65 -6.23
CA TYR A 25 1.43 -2.47 -6.95
C TYR A 25 1.63 -3.78 -6.18
N GLN A 26 1.10 -4.86 -6.73
CA GLN A 26 1.26 -6.19 -6.16
C GLN A 26 2.67 -6.71 -6.39
N SER A 27 3.32 -7.20 -5.35
CA SER A 27 4.63 -7.82 -5.46
C SER A 27 4.54 -9.16 -6.19
N LYS A 28 5.42 -9.36 -7.18
CA LYS A 28 5.65 -10.64 -7.88
C LYS A 28 6.81 -11.44 -7.27
N GLY A 29 7.43 -10.91 -6.22
CA GLY A 29 8.63 -11.46 -5.64
C GLY A 29 9.87 -10.65 -6.02
N SER A 30 10.99 -11.32 -6.26
CA SER A 30 12.24 -10.66 -6.63
C SER A 30 12.98 -11.44 -7.70
N VAL A 31 13.75 -10.71 -8.51
CA VAL A 31 14.68 -11.29 -9.48
C VAL A 31 16.11 -10.94 -9.09
N GLN A 32 17.05 -11.83 -9.42
CA GLN A 32 18.45 -11.57 -9.19
C GLN A 32 19.03 -10.81 -10.38
N SER A 33 19.59 -9.64 -10.12
CA SER A 33 20.30 -8.86 -11.15
C SER A 33 21.61 -9.55 -11.55
N SER A 34 22.18 -9.13 -12.68
CA SER A 34 23.51 -9.61 -13.16
C SER A 34 24.64 -9.38 -12.15
N THR A 35 24.45 -8.45 -11.21
CA THR A 35 25.38 -8.16 -10.11
C THR A 35 25.13 -9.02 -8.86
N GLY A 36 24.19 -9.98 -8.91
CA GLY A 36 23.81 -10.82 -7.78
C GLY A 36 22.85 -10.18 -6.76
N ARG A 37 22.43 -8.95 -6.99
CA ARG A 37 21.52 -8.22 -6.09
C ARG A 37 20.07 -8.62 -6.34
N GLN A 38 19.32 -8.89 -5.27
CA GLN A 38 17.87 -9.12 -5.36
C GLN A 38 17.16 -7.80 -5.62
N GLN A 39 16.32 -7.75 -6.66
CA GLN A 39 15.48 -6.61 -7.00
C GLN A 39 14.00 -7.00 -6.93
N PRO A 40 13.18 -6.28 -6.18
CA PRO A 40 11.75 -6.56 -6.10
C PRO A 40 11.08 -6.26 -7.44
N THR A 41 10.11 -7.09 -7.80
CA THR A 41 9.31 -6.96 -9.02
C THR A 41 7.84 -6.79 -8.68
N TYR A 42 7.12 -6.04 -9.50
CA TYR A 42 5.73 -5.68 -9.27
C TYR A 42 4.87 -5.89 -10.51
N ASN A 43 3.58 -6.12 -10.29
CA ASN A 43 2.56 -6.05 -11.33
C ASN A 43 2.26 -4.58 -11.65
N LEU A 44 1.62 -4.34 -12.80
CA LEU A 44 1.06 -3.04 -13.13
C LEU A 44 0.09 -2.57 -12.05
N PRO A 45 0.00 -1.26 -11.79
CA PRO A 45 -0.81 -0.72 -10.71
C PRO A 45 -2.31 -0.98 -10.91
N ILE A 46 -2.97 -1.32 -9.83
CA ILE A 46 -4.43 -1.43 -9.74
C ILE A 46 -4.94 -0.21 -8.97
N THR A 47 -5.93 0.47 -9.55
CA THR A 47 -6.60 1.58 -8.85
C THR A 47 -7.44 1.04 -7.71
N VAL A 48 -7.24 1.57 -6.50
CA VAL A 48 -7.96 1.18 -5.29
C VAL A 48 -8.50 2.41 -4.56
N GLN A 49 -9.62 2.24 -3.87
CA GLN A 49 -10.13 3.26 -2.96
C GLN A 49 -9.58 2.99 -1.56
N CYS A 50 -9.01 4.01 -0.96
CA CYS A 50 -8.35 3.92 0.34
C CYS A 50 -8.86 5.00 1.28
N GLN A 51 -8.95 4.66 2.56
CA GLN A 51 -9.04 5.65 3.63
C GLN A 51 -7.72 5.68 4.37
N VAL A 52 -7.09 6.84 4.43
CA VAL A 52 -5.77 7.01 5.03
C VAL A 52 -5.90 7.85 6.30
N GLN A 53 -5.34 7.37 7.38
CA GLN A 53 -5.39 8.03 8.67
C GLN A 53 -4.02 7.97 9.37
N PRO A 54 -3.73 8.91 10.28
CA PRO A 54 -2.63 8.72 11.22
C PRO A 54 -2.86 7.46 12.05
N PRO A 55 -1.81 6.74 12.45
CA PRO A 55 -1.95 5.59 13.34
C PRO A 55 -2.52 6.05 14.69
N SER A 56 -3.45 5.27 15.25
CA SER A 56 -3.95 5.49 16.60
C SER A 56 -2.88 5.18 17.67
N GLY A 57 -3.12 5.60 18.92
CA GLY A 57 -2.19 5.28 20.02
C GLY A 57 -1.99 3.77 20.24
N ARG A 58 -3.00 2.94 19.92
CA ARG A 58 -2.88 1.47 19.94
C ARG A 58 -2.03 0.98 18.77
N ASP A 59 -2.26 1.53 17.59
CA ASP A 59 -1.51 1.20 16.38
C ASP A 59 -0.04 1.56 16.54
N LEU A 60 0.26 2.71 17.18
CA LEU A 60 1.65 3.14 17.45
C LEU A 60 2.40 2.13 18.33
N LYS A 61 1.77 1.58 19.36
CA LYS A 61 2.38 0.53 20.20
C LYS A 61 2.69 -0.73 19.41
N PHE A 62 1.81 -1.10 18.48
CA PHE A 62 2.01 -2.26 17.62
C PHE A 62 3.14 -2.02 16.62
N VAL A 63 3.16 -0.84 16.01
CA VAL A 63 4.21 -0.40 15.07
C VAL A 63 5.57 -0.32 15.76
N ASP A 64 5.63 0.18 16.98
CA ASP A 64 6.84 0.27 17.80
C ASP A 64 7.38 -1.14 18.13
N TYR A 65 6.49 -2.07 18.48
CA TYR A 65 6.85 -3.48 18.65
C TYR A 65 7.46 -4.10 17.39
N LEU A 66 6.99 -3.71 16.20
CA LEU A 66 7.53 -4.16 14.91
C LEU A 66 8.82 -3.43 14.51
N GLN A 67 9.29 -2.47 15.32
CA GLN A 67 10.48 -1.64 15.04
C GLN A 67 10.42 -0.92 13.68
N LEU A 68 9.22 -0.55 13.24
CA LEU A 68 9.04 0.22 12.01
C LEU A 68 9.43 1.68 12.26
N GLN A 69 10.32 2.20 11.41
CA GLN A 69 10.80 3.58 11.48
C GLN A 69 10.28 4.39 10.30
N GLY A 70 10.12 5.69 10.50
CA GLY A 70 9.70 6.63 9.46
C GLY A 70 8.25 7.10 9.61
N VAL A 71 7.73 7.70 8.55
CA VAL A 71 6.33 8.16 8.50
C VAL A 71 5.42 6.97 8.22
N ILE A 72 4.46 6.74 9.10
CA ILE A 72 3.55 5.61 9.04
C ILE A 72 2.12 6.12 8.91
N ARG A 73 1.32 5.41 8.13
CA ARG A 73 -0.11 5.62 7.97
C ARG A 73 -0.87 4.31 8.17
N THR A 74 -2.02 4.42 8.78
CA THR A 74 -3.03 3.35 8.78
C THR A 74 -3.89 3.52 7.54
N VAL A 75 -3.98 2.48 6.72
CA VAL A 75 -4.72 2.50 5.46
C VAL A 75 -5.77 1.40 5.48
N TRP A 76 -7.02 1.78 5.25
CA TRP A 76 -8.10 0.83 4.95
C TRP A 76 -8.30 0.82 3.44
N MET A 77 -8.20 -0.35 2.83
CA MET A 77 -8.35 -0.50 1.40
C MET A 77 -9.29 -1.66 1.07
N PHE A 78 -10.05 -1.52 -0.02
CA PHE A 78 -10.98 -2.55 -0.49
C PHE A 78 -10.26 -3.52 -1.41
N SER A 79 -9.38 -4.33 -0.83
CA SER A 79 -8.58 -5.34 -1.50
C SER A 79 -7.90 -6.21 -0.45
N ASP A 80 -7.20 -7.23 -0.91
CA ASP A 80 -6.41 -8.13 -0.07
C ASP A 80 -4.90 -7.93 -0.35
N PRO A 81 -4.31 -6.84 0.16
CA PRO A 81 -2.90 -6.57 -0.05
C PRO A 81 -2.04 -7.59 0.69
N GLN A 82 -0.88 -7.88 0.14
CA GLN A 82 0.06 -8.80 0.75
C GLN A 82 1.14 -8.03 1.51
N SER A 83 1.24 -8.32 2.81
CA SER A 83 2.45 -8.05 3.58
C SER A 83 3.49 -9.15 3.29
N ILE A 84 4.55 -9.22 4.05
CA ILE A 84 5.60 -10.22 3.83
C ILE A 84 5.02 -11.64 3.96
N VAL A 85 4.91 -12.37 2.84
CA VAL A 85 4.52 -13.77 2.80
C VAL A 85 5.75 -14.63 2.54
N ARG A 86 6.35 -15.14 3.60
CA ARG A 86 7.61 -15.91 3.52
C ARG A 86 7.50 -17.16 2.68
N VAL A 87 6.34 -17.81 2.66
CA VAL A 87 6.13 -19.08 1.93
C VAL A 87 6.26 -18.88 0.41
N ASN A 88 5.78 -17.74 -0.10
CA ASN A 88 5.77 -17.48 -1.54
C ASN A 88 6.93 -16.58 -1.99
N GLN A 89 7.82 -16.18 -1.06
CA GLN A 89 8.87 -15.19 -1.32
C GLN A 89 8.33 -13.88 -1.93
N THR A 90 7.05 -13.64 -1.76
CA THR A 90 6.35 -12.41 -2.16
C THR A 90 6.13 -11.55 -0.92
N GLY A 91 5.93 -10.28 -1.09
CA GLY A 91 5.60 -9.40 -0.01
C GLY A 91 6.03 -7.96 -0.26
N ASN A 92 5.66 -7.09 0.67
CA ASN A 92 5.92 -5.67 0.55
C ASN A 92 5.28 -5.05 -0.70
N ASP A 93 3.98 -5.31 -0.89
CA ASP A 93 3.18 -4.57 -1.87
C ASP A 93 3.39 -3.07 -1.66
N LEU A 94 3.35 -2.31 -2.75
CA LEU A 94 3.46 -0.86 -2.69
C LEU A 94 2.08 -0.23 -2.91
N LEU A 95 1.87 0.88 -2.22
CA LEU A 95 0.77 1.81 -2.45
C LEU A 95 1.33 3.15 -2.88
N MET A 96 0.64 3.82 -3.79
CA MET A 96 0.90 5.21 -4.10
C MET A 96 -0.32 6.06 -3.77
N PHE A 97 -0.13 7.04 -2.92
CA PHE A 97 -1.13 8.06 -2.59
C PHE A 97 -0.42 9.30 -2.01
N PRO A 98 -1.05 10.50 -2.07
CA PRO A 98 -0.44 11.71 -1.56
C PRO A 98 -0.43 11.74 -0.03
N GLN A 99 0.60 12.31 0.58
CA GLN A 99 0.66 12.50 2.04
C GLN A 99 -0.40 13.45 2.57
N TRP A 100 -0.81 14.43 1.76
CA TRP A 100 -1.85 15.42 2.05
C TRP A 100 -2.54 15.85 0.76
N THR A 101 -3.70 16.44 0.87
CA THR A 101 -4.49 16.92 -0.28
C THR A 101 -3.68 17.88 -1.15
N GLY A 102 -3.59 17.59 -2.44
CA GLY A 102 -2.84 18.39 -3.42
C GLY A 102 -1.34 18.08 -3.49
N ALA A 103 -0.82 17.20 -2.64
CA ALA A 103 0.53 16.70 -2.79
C ALA A 103 0.61 15.69 -3.96
N PRO A 104 1.78 15.54 -4.58
CA PRO A 104 2.01 14.45 -5.50
C PRO A 104 1.95 13.10 -4.76
N ASN A 105 1.68 12.03 -5.50
CA ASN A 105 1.66 10.69 -4.94
C ASN A 105 3.04 10.30 -4.41
N ASP A 106 3.09 9.78 -3.21
CA ASP A 106 4.27 9.18 -2.61
C ASP A 106 4.18 7.67 -2.62
N VAL A 107 5.33 7.01 -2.52
CA VAL A 107 5.43 5.55 -2.47
C VAL A 107 5.41 5.10 -1.02
N TRP A 108 4.51 4.19 -0.72
CA TRP A 108 4.31 3.61 0.61
C TRP A 108 4.46 2.10 0.51
N MET A 109 5.28 1.51 1.34
CA MET A 109 5.41 0.06 1.44
C MET A 109 4.43 -0.47 2.49
N ILE A 110 3.68 -1.51 2.15
CA ILE A 110 2.83 -2.23 3.10
C ILE A 110 3.72 -3.07 4.01
N ALA A 111 3.90 -2.59 5.23
CA ALA A 111 4.78 -3.23 6.20
C ALA A 111 4.12 -4.43 6.86
N THR A 112 2.84 -4.29 7.22
CA THR A 112 2.06 -5.36 7.83
C THR A 112 0.57 -5.14 7.64
N MET A 113 -0.18 -6.23 7.68
CA MET A 113 -1.64 -6.24 7.69
C MET A 113 -2.12 -6.52 9.12
N ASP A 114 -3.01 -5.67 9.64
CA ASP A 114 -3.60 -5.80 10.96
C ASP A 114 -4.87 -6.66 10.91
N GLU A 115 -5.75 -6.33 9.96
CA GLU A 115 -7.02 -7.02 9.78
C GLU A 115 -7.31 -7.20 8.29
N SER A 116 -7.87 -8.36 7.92
CA SER A 116 -8.38 -8.61 6.58
C SER A 116 -9.76 -9.24 6.64
N TRP A 117 -10.71 -8.59 5.98
CA TRP A 117 -12.07 -9.08 5.74
C TRP A 117 -12.29 -9.30 4.24
N ALA A 118 -11.22 -9.36 3.44
CA ALA A 118 -11.27 -9.46 1.98
C ALA A 118 -11.91 -10.78 1.49
N VAL A 119 -11.88 -11.83 2.31
CA VAL A 119 -12.47 -13.14 1.99
C VAL A 119 -14.01 -13.11 1.93
N VAL A 120 -14.62 -12.08 2.53
CA VAL A 120 -16.08 -11.91 2.56
C VAL A 120 -16.47 -10.82 1.59
N ASN A 121 -17.10 -11.17 0.48
CA ASN A 121 -17.64 -10.31 -0.59
C ASN A 121 -17.47 -8.80 -0.38
N ASN A 122 -16.56 -8.18 -1.11
CA ASN A 122 -16.21 -6.75 -1.00
C ASN A 122 -15.70 -6.34 0.40
N GLY A 123 -14.97 -7.20 1.06
CA GLY A 123 -14.31 -6.91 2.31
C GLY A 123 -13.22 -5.86 2.17
N TRP A 124 -12.73 -5.40 3.30
CA TRP A 124 -11.65 -4.43 3.41
C TRP A 124 -10.49 -5.02 4.22
N SER A 125 -9.34 -4.43 4.03
CA SER A 125 -8.16 -4.76 4.81
C SER A 125 -7.60 -3.52 5.47
N LYS A 126 -7.15 -3.65 6.71
CA LYS A 126 -6.43 -2.62 7.45
C LYS A 126 -4.95 -2.95 7.43
N VAL A 127 -4.16 -2.03 6.88
CA VAL A 127 -2.71 -2.18 6.76
C VAL A 127 -1.96 -0.99 7.34
N TYR A 128 -0.72 -1.22 7.73
CA TYR A 128 0.22 -0.17 8.07
C TYR A 128 1.19 0.03 6.92
N ALA A 129 1.21 1.24 6.39
CA ALA A 129 2.04 1.63 5.28
C ALA A 129 3.15 2.59 5.76
N VAL A 130 4.38 2.32 5.34
CA VAL A 130 5.57 3.12 5.67
C VAL A 130 6.02 3.88 4.45
N LEU A 131 6.22 5.18 4.60
CA LEU A 131 6.72 6.04 3.53
C LEU A 131 8.10 5.60 3.08
N GLN A 132 8.25 5.42 1.77
CA GLN A 132 9.54 5.17 1.14
C GLN A 132 10.17 6.48 0.69
N THR A 133 11.39 6.72 1.13
CA THR A 133 12.12 7.97 0.84
C THR A 133 12.76 7.99 -0.55
N ASP A 134 12.81 6.84 -1.23
CA ASP A 134 13.52 6.66 -2.51
C ASP A 134 12.79 7.22 -3.74
N ARG A 135 11.70 7.98 -3.56
CA ARG A 135 10.96 8.56 -4.67
C ARG A 135 11.81 9.45 -5.57
N ALA A 136 12.77 10.17 -4.98
CA ALA A 136 13.66 11.07 -5.74
C ALA A 136 14.47 10.36 -6.84
N TYR A 137 14.61 9.03 -6.74
CA TYR A 137 15.37 8.21 -7.69
C TYR A 137 14.48 7.35 -8.59
N SER A 138 13.17 7.39 -8.43
CA SER A 138 12.24 6.60 -9.24
C SER A 138 11.67 7.45 -10.38
N VAL A 139 11.62 6.87 -11.59
CA VAL A 139 10.98 7.51 -12.73
C VAL A 139 9.48 7.37 -12.59
N THR A 140 8.75 8.48 -12.78
CA THR A 140 7.28 8.48 -12.82
C THR A 140 6.81 8.88 -14.23
N ASP A 141 5.65 8.34 -14.64
CA ASP A 141 4.98 8.71 -15.87
C ASP A 141 4.29 10.08 -15.76
N SER A 142 3.60 10.51 -16.84
CA SER A 142 2.85 11.76 -16.87
C SER A 142 1.70 11.85 -15.85
N ASN A 143 1.25 10.71 -15.32
CA ASN A 143 0.22 10.60 -14.29
C ASN A 143 0.84 10.54 -12.88
N GLY A 144 2.16 10.63 -12.76
CA GLY A 144 2.88 10.53 -11.50
C GLY A 144 2.95 9.11 -10.93
N LEU A 145 2.75 8.08 -11.76
CA LEU A 145 2.85 6.68 -11.38
C LEU A 145 4.26 6.15 -11.63
N LEU A 146 4.71 5.19 -10.81
CA LEU A 146 5.99 4.53 -10.99
C LEU A 146 6.06 3.81 -12.35
N VAL A 147 7.12 4.06 -13.09
CA VAL A 147 7.40 3.33 -14.32
C VAL A 147 8.07 2.01 -13.98
N LEU A 148 7.52 0.93 -14.52
CA LEU A 148 8.09 -0.40 -14.43
C LEU A 148 8.70 -0.79 -15.78
N ASP A 149 9.79 -1.54 -15.77
CA ASP A 149 10.33 -2.18 -16.97
C ASP A 149 9.53 -3.44 -17.35
N SER A 150 9.96 -4.15 -18.41
CA SER A 150 9.31 -5.38 -18.88
C SER A 150 9.26 -6.49 -17.82
N ASP A 151 10.17 -6.48 -16.88
CA ASP A 151 10.28 -7.49 -15.82
C ASP A 151 9.50 -7.08 -14.55
N GLY A 152 8.92 -5.87 -14.54
CA GLY A 152 8.18 -5.31 -13.42
C GLY A 152 9.09 -4.66 -12.36
N ILE A 153 10.32 -4.32 -12.71
CA ILE A 153 11.26 -3.62 -11.82
C ILE A 153 11.01 -2.11 -11.93
N ILE A 154 11.06 -1.41 -10.80
CA ILE A 154 10.92 0.05 -10.78
C ILE A 154 12.12 0.68 -11.47
N VAL A 155 11.86 1.47 -12.53
CA VAL A 155 12.88 2.23 -13.25
C VAL A 155 13.37 3.36 -12.33
N ARG A 156 14.69 3.46 -12.18
CA ARG A 156 15.35 4.48 -11.35
C ARG A 156 16.15 5.42 -12.22
N GLN A 157 16.23 6.68 -11.82
CA GLN A 157 17.15 7.63 -12.44
C GLN A 157 18.59 7.24 -12.06
N SER A 158 19.44 7.18 -13.06
CA SER A 158 20.89 6.93 -12.92
C SER A 158 21.63 8.19 -12.44
#